data_c3af047ae94ba940719032c2b243671c
#
_entry.id   c3af047ae94ba940719032c2b243671c
#
_cell.length_a   1.000
_cell.length_b   1.000
_cell.length_c   1.000
_cell.angle_alpha   90.00
_cell.angle_beta   90.00
_cell.angle_gamma   90.00
#
_symmetry.space_group_name_H-M   'P 1'
#
loop_
_entity.id
_entity.type
_entity.pdbx_description
1 polymer ?
#
loop_
_entity_poly.entity_id
_entity_poly.type
_entity_poly.pdbx_seq_one_letter_code
_entity_poly.pdbx_strand_id
1 'polypeptide(L)'
;MSVIVMEILLSTALGIVFLASAVPKLRHPKGFVLAVLEYRVLPPRLSWFYAHLVPPLEFLLALLLLTGTAVRFAAVMLSMLLLSFIVAIGINLARGRNLDCHCFGKAAMRPISWRLLLQDGALLGAAIAIAAAASEWVAPEPWSVFRLSGLIQAGSPWPVLGCATVTASTAALLSKSIHGKRPLGVG
;
A
#
# COMPACT_ATOMS: atom_id res chain seq x y z
N MET A 1 -15.51 5.15 16.12
CA MET A 1 -15.93 5.06 14.70
C MET A 1 -15.20 6.03 13.80
N SER A 2 -15.05 7.30 14.16
CA SER A 2 -14.32 8.32 13.37
C SER A 2 -12.83 8.04 13.16
N VAL A 3 -12.12 7.51 14.15
CA VAL A 3 -10.67 7.20 14.06
C VAL A 3 -10.38 6.08 13.04
N ILE A 4 -11.17 5.02 13.05
CA ILE A 4 -11.02 3.88 12.12
C ILE A 4 -11.28 4.33 10.67
N VAL A 5 -12.32 5.14 10.45
CA VAL A 5 -12.62 5.68 9.12
C VAL A 5 -11.48 6.57 8.61
N MET A 6 -10.94 7.42 9.48
CA MET A 6 -9.81 8.28 9.17
C MET A 6 -8.56 7.46 8.80
N GLU A 7 -8.26 6.41 9.56
CA GLU A 7 -7.14 5.50 9.30
C GLU A 7 -7.29 4.80 7.93
N ILE A 8 -8.49 4.29 7.62
CA ILE A 8 -8.78 3.65 6.33
C ILE A 8 -8.61 4.64 5.17
N LEU A 9 -9.14 5.85 5.31
CA LEU A 9 -9.02 6.87 4.27
C LEU A 9 -7.56 7.29 4.04
N LEU A 10 -6.82 7.55 5.11
CA LEU A 10 -5.40 7.95 5.02
C LEU A 10 -4.54 6.85 4.44
N SER A 11 -4.70 5.59 4.87
CA SER A 11 -3.91 4.46 4.34
C SER A 11 -4.25 4.16 2.89
N THR A 12 -5.53 4.25 2.51
CA THR A 12 -5.94 4.08 1.11
C THR A 12 -5.38 5.20 0.23
N ALA A 13 -5.48 6.46 0.66
CA ALA A 13 -4.93 7.59 -0.07
C ALA A 13 -3.41 7.47 -0.23
N LEU A 14 -2.70 7.14 0.86
CA LEU A 14 -1.25 6.95 0.84
C LEU A 14 -0.86 5.76 -0.07
N GLY A 15 -1.57 4.64 0.02
CA GLY A 15 -1.37 3.47 -0.83
C GLY A 15 -1.53 3.78 -2.31
N ILE A 16 -2.56 4.55 -2.69
CA ILE A 16 -2.78 4.97 -4.09
C ILE A 16 -1.63 5.86 -4.58
N VAL A 17 -1.19 6.83 -3.78
CA VAL A 17 -0.08 7.74 -4.13
C VAL A 17 1.20 6.95 -4.37
N PHE A 18 1.55 6.02 -3.47
CA PHE A 18 2.76 5.19 -3.62
C PHE A 18 2.64 4.20 -4.77
N LEU A 19 1.48 3.63 -5.02
CA LEU A 19 1.24 2.77 -6.18
C LEU A 19 1.43 3.56 -7.48
N ALA A 20 0.86 4.76 -7.58
CA ALA A 20 1.02 5.65 -8.71
C ALA A 20 2.48 6.10 -8.92
N SER A 21 3.27 6.19 -7.85
CA SER A 21 4.71 6.48 -7.88
C SER A 21 5.54 5.26 -8.31
N ALA A 22 5.24 4.07 -7.78
CA ALA A 22 6.01 2.86 -8.01
C ALA A 22 5.85 2.30 -9.44
N VAL A 23 4.62 2.31 -9.98
CA VAL A 23 4.31 1.71 -11.29
C VAL A 23 5.16 2.29 -12.44
N PRO A 24 5.29 3.62 -12.62
CA PRO A 24 6.15 4.19 -13.66
C PRO A 24 7.64 3.85 -13.47
N LYS A 25 8.12 3.81 -12.23
CA LYS A 25 9.51 3.45 -11.90
C LYS A 25 9.81 1.99 -12.25
N LEU A 26 8.86 1.08 -12.00
CA LEU A 26 8.97 -0.34 -12.36
C LEU A 26 8.93 -0.54 -13.88
N ARG A 27 8.09 0.22 -14.60
CA ARG A 27 7.98 0.14 -16.06
C ARG A 27 9.21 0.74 -16.77
N HIS A 28 9.84 1.76 -16.20
CA HIS A 28 10.96 2.48 -16.78
C HIS A 28 12.11 2.64 -15.80
N PRO A 29 12.74 1.53 -15.34
CA PRO A 29 13.73 1.56 -14.28
C PRO A 29 14.97 2.39 -14.61
N LYS A 30 15.40 2.42 -15.88
CA LYS A 30 16.58 3.18 -16.31
C LYS A 30 16.49 4.67 -15.97
N GLY A 31 15.32 5.29 -16.12
CA GLY A 31 15.12 6.70 -15.81
C GLY A 31 15.29 7.00 -14.31
N PHE A 32 14.75 6.14 -13.46
CA PHE A 32 14.87 6.29 -12.01
C PHE A 32 16.30 6.03 -11.51
N VAL A 33 16.99 5.02 -12.08
CA VAL A 33 18.40 4.74 -11.78
C VAL A 33 19.29 5.96 -12.09
N LEU A 34 19.11 6.57 -13.27
CA LEU A 34 19.84 7.76 -13.66
C LEU A 34 19.59 8.93 -12.71
N ALA A 35 18.32 9.18 -12.34
CA ALA A 35 17.98 10.22 -11.39
C ALA A 35 18.68 10.01 -10.04
N VAL A 36 18.65 8.80 -9.48
CA VAL A 36 19.31 8.49 -8.20
C VAL A 36 20.82 8.69 -8.29
N LEU A 37 21.45 8.33 -9.42
CA LEU A 37 22.88 8.56 -9.65
C LEU A 37 23.20 10.06 -9.77
N GLU A 38 22.33 10.84 -10.40
CA GLU A 38 22.49 12.30 -10.53
C GLU A 38 22.41 13.03 -9.21
N TYR A 39 21.65 12.53 -8.23
CA TYR A 39 21.56 13.13 -6.88
C TYR A 39 22.91 13.14 -6.16
N ARG A 40 23.84 12.23 -6.46
CA ARG A 40 25.19 12.15 -5.87
C ARG A 40 25.22 12.26 -4.34
N VAL A 41 24.26 11.64 -3.68
CA VAL A 41 24.18 11.55 -2.21
C VAL A 41 24.89 10.28 -1.72
N LEU A 42 24.79 9.20 -2.51
CA LEU A 42 25.38 7.90 -2.20
C LEU A 42 26.51 7.56 -3.22
N PRO A 43 27.46 6.70 -2.85
CA PRO A 43 28.41 6.13 -3.82
C PRO A 43 27.70 5.42 -4.96
N PRO A 44 28.26 5.38 -6.19
CA PRO A 44 27.55 4.86 -7.36
C PRO A 44 27.02 3.44 -7.22
N ARG A 45 27.75 2.56 -6.53
CA ARG A 45 27.32 1.17 -6.26
C ARG A 45 26.08 1.12 -5.38
N LEU A 46 26.05 1.93 -4.30
CA LEU A 46 24.89 2.01 -3.39
C LEU A 46 23.69 2.70 -4.07
N SER A 47 23.93 3.74 -4.88
CA SER A 47 22.90 4.40 -5.67
C SER A 47 22.22 3.42 -6.63
N TRP A 48 23.00 2.57 -7.28
CA TRP A 48 22.47 1.55 -8.19
C TRP A 48 21.60 0.53 -7.46
N PHE A 49 22.08 0.00 -6.34
CA PHE A 49 21.33 -0.96 -5.52
C PHE A 49 20.04 -0.33 -4.98
N TYR A 50 20.13 0.88 -4.41
CA TYR A 50 18.99 1.63 -3.90
C TYR A 50 17.92 1.85 -5.00
N ALA A 51 18.35 2.28 -6.18
CA ALA A 51 17.46 2.55 -7.30
C ALA A 51 16.70 1.31 -7.81
N HIS A 52 17.26 0.11 -7.64
CA HIS A 52 16.57 -1.13 -8.01
C HIS A 52 15.69 -1.69 -6.88
N LEU A 53 16.07 -1.44 -5.62
CA LEU A 53 15.34 -1.93 -4.46
C LEU A 53 14.09 -1.10 -4.15
N VAL A 54 14.17 0.23 -4.29
CA VAL A 54 13.10 1.13 -3.88
C VAL A 54 11.78 0.93 -4.64
N PRO A 55 11.73 0.86 -5.98
CA PRO A 55 10.46 0.74 -6.69
C PRO A 55 9.65 -0.53 -6.35
N PRO A 56 10.24 -1.76 -6.29
CA PRO A 56 9.50 -2.93 -5.88
C PRO A 56 9.08 -2.86 -4.40
N LEU A 57 9.89 -2.25 -3.54
CA LEU A 57 9.56 -2.05 -2.14
C LEU A 57 8.39 -1.07 -1.98
N GLU A 58 8.40 0.09 -2.67
CA GLU A 58 7.27 1.02 -2.71
C GLU A 58 5.99 0.33 -3.17
N PHE A 59 6.07 -0.48 -4.22
CA PHE A 59 4.93 -1.21 -4.75
C PHE A 59 4.36 -2.20 -3.73
N LEU A 60 5.21 -3.00 -3.10
CA LEU A 60 4.80 -3.95 -2.07
C LEU A 60 4.15 -3.27 -0.87
N LEU A 61 4.78 -2.20 -0.36
CA LEU A 61 4.27 -1.45 0.78
C LEU A 61 2.94 -0.76 0.47
N ALA A 62 2.78 -0.25 -0.77
CA ALA A 62 1.51 0.30 -1.23
C ALA A 62 0.40 -0.76 -1.25
N LEU A 63 0.69 -1.98 -1.71
CA LEU A 63 -0.26 -3.10 -1.66
C LEU A 63 -0.64 -3.47 -0.22
N LEU A 64 0.33 -3.52 0.71
CA LEU A 64 0.06 -3.80 2.12
C LEU A 64 -0.88 -2.74 2.74
N LEU A 65 -0.71 -1.46 2.41
CA LEU A 65 -1.62 -0.39 2.85
C LEU A 65 -3.01 -0.54 2.24
N LEU A 66 -3.11 -0.85 0.94
CA LEU A 66 -4.39 -0.98 0.23
C LEU A 66 -5.18 -2.21 0.67
N THR A 67 -4.49 -3.31 0.94
CA THR A 67 -5.13 -4.54 1.45
C THR A 67 -5.42 -4.46 2.96
N GLY A 68 -4.81 -3.53 3.67
CA GLY A 68 -4.95 -3.39 5.12
C GLY A 68 -4.19 -4.44 5.92
N THR A 69 -3.31 -5.19 5.26
CA THR A 69 -2.44 -6.16 5.93
C THR A 69 -1.15 -5.49 6.38
N ALA A 70 -0.71 -5.74 7.62
CA ALA A 70 0.53 -5.19 8.17
C ALA A 70 0.66 -3.65 8.02
N VAL A 71 -0.43 -2.91 8.22
CA VAL A 71 -0.54 -1.46 7.99
C VAL A 71 0.53 -0.69 8.74
N ARG A 72 0.74 -1.01 10.02
CA ARG A 72 1.76 -0.34 10.85
C ARG A 72 3.16 -0.57 10.31
N PHE A 73 3.49 -1.82 9.93
CA PHE A 73 4.77 -2.15 9.33
C PHE A 73 4.98 -1.39 8.02
N ALA A 74 3.98 -1.41 7.13
CA ALA A 74 4.04 -0.70 5.85
C ALA A 74 4.21 0.81 6.04
N ALA A 75 3.48 1.42 6.98
CA ALA A 75 3.57 2.84 7.28
C ALA A 75 4.94 3.24 7.84
N VAL A 76 5.54 2.43 8.72
CA VAL A 76 6.89 2.66 9.25
C VAL A 76 7.93 2.57 8.13
N MET A 77 7.87 1.53 7.29
CA MET A 77 8.80 1.36 6.17
C MET A 77 8.67 2.49 5.14
N LEU A 78 7.44 2.93 4.83
CA LEU A 78 7.21 4.08 3.95
C LEU A 78 7.72 5.38 4.56
N SER A 79 7.60 5.56 5.88
CA SER A 79 8.17 6.72 6.57
C SER A 79 9.70 6.78 6.41
N MET A 80 10.38 5.64 6.52
CA MET A 80 11.83 5.56 6.30
C MET A 80 12.21 5.87 4.84
N LEU A 81 11.43 5.38 3.87
CA LEU A 81 11.64 5.70 2.45
C LEU A 81 11.42 7.18 2.16
N LEU A 82 10.35 7.76 2.64
CA LEU A 82 10.07 9.20 2.49
C LEU A 82 11.14 10.06 3.13
N LEU A 83 11.60 9.68 4.33
CA LEU A 83 12.69 10.39 4.98
C LEU A 83 13.97 10.36 4.14
N SER A 84 14.29 9.21 3.52
CA SER A 84 15.45 9.10 2.62
C SER A 84 15.32 10.02 1.39
N PHE A 85 14.12 10.16 0.80
CA PHE A 85 13.86 11.08 -0.29
C PHE A 85 13.96 12.55 0.14
N ILE A 86 13.35 12.89 1.28
CA ILE A 86 13.42 14.24 1.86
C ILE A 86 14.87 14.67 2.09
N VAL A 87 15.69 13.78 2.67
CA VAL A 87 17.11 14.05 2.90
C VAL A 87 17.85 14.23 1.57
N ALA A 88 17.61 13.36 0.58
CA ALA A 88 18.26 13.45 -0.72
C ALA A 88 17.88 14.73 -1.48
N ILE A 89 16.60 15.10 -1.47
CA ILE A 89 16.10 16.34 -2.06
C ILE A 89 16.66 17.55 -1.32
N GLY A 90 16.61 17.56 0.02
CA GLY A 90 17.10 18.63 0.86
C GLY A 90 18.58 18.92 0.66
N ILE A 91 19.43 17.88 0.60
CA ILE A 91 20.86 18.03 0.32
C ILE A 91 21.09 18.67 -1.05
N ASN A 92 20.38 18.23 -2.10
CA ASN A 92 20.56 18.78 -3.44
C ASN A 92 20.00 20.21 -3.57
N LEU A 93 18.92 20.49 -2.89
CA LEU A 93 18.34 21.84 -2.82
C LEU A 93 19.31 22.81 -2.12
N ALA A 94 19.91 22.40 -0.98
CA ALA A 94 20.93 23.16 -0.28
C ALA A 94 22.21 23.40 -1.11
N ARG A 95 22.52 22.45 -2.03
CA ARG A 95 23.63 22.57 -2.99
C ARG A 95 23.30 23.46 -4.19
N GLY A 96 22.10 24.00 -4.29
CA GLY A 96 21.64 24.83 -5.42
C GLY A 96 21.57 24.08 -6.75
N ARG A 97 21.42 22.75 -6.74
CA ARG A 97 21.40 21.94 -7.95
C ARG A 97 20.00 21.91 -8.55
N ASN A 98 19.87 22.25 -9.82
CA ASN A 98 18.62 22.08 -10.57
C ASN A 98 18.57 20.66 -11.14
N LEU A 99 17.93 19.78 -10.42
CA LEU A 99 17.71 18.38 -10.82
C LEU A 99 16.22 18.13 -11.01
N ASP A 100 15.88 17.18 -11.87
CA ASP A 100 14.49 16.74 -12.03
C ASP A 100 14.19 15.58 -11.09
N CYS A 101 13.06 15.69 -10.35
CA CYS A 101 12.54 14.58 -9.59
C CYS A 101 11.80 13.63 -10.53
N HIS A 102 12.28 12.41 -10.64
CA HIS A 102 11.64 11.33 -11.40
C HIS A 102 10.68 10.50 -10.53
N CYS A 103 10.09 11.12 -9.47
CA CYS A 103 9.22 10.43 -8.51
C CYS A 103 8.00 9.76 -9.18
N PHE A 104 7.46 10.36 -10.25
CA PHE A 104 6.33 9.83 -11.02
C PHE A 104 6.70 9.43 -12.46
N GLY A 105 7.97 9.09 -12.72
CA GLY A 105 8.47 8.68 -14.05
C GLY A 105 8.59 9.86 -15.05
N LYS A 106 8.74 9.53 -16.33
CA LYS A 106 8.93 10.53 -17.41
C LYS A 106 7.74 11.48 -17.61
N ALA A 107 6.54 11.10 -17.18
CA ALA A 107 5.33 11.87 -17.41
C ALA A 107 5.19 13.07 -16.46
N ALA A 108 5.95 13.12 -15.36
CA ALA A 108 5.88 14.18 -14.37
C ALA A 108 7.29 14.58 -13.91
N MET A 109 8.15 14.94 -14.87
CA MET A 109 9.43 15.60 -14.54
C MET A 109 9.14 16.95 -13.89
N ARG A 110 9.44 17.05 -12.61
CA ARG A 110 9.34 18.31 -11.88
C ARG A 110 10.70 18.65 -11.28
N PRO A 111 11.16 19.90 -11.42
CA PRO A 111 12.39 20.30 -10.77
C PRO A 111 12.24 20.16 -9.25
N ILE A 112 13.33 19.74 -8.59
CA ILE A 112 13.38 19.75 -7.13
C ILE A 112 13.07 21.14 -6.63
N SER A 113 12.14 21.25 -5.70
CA SER A 113 11.67 22.53 -5.18
C SER A 113 11.23 22.39 -3.72
N TRP A 114 11.14 23.51 -3.02
CA TRP A 114 10.59 23.53 -1.67
C TRP A 114 9.16 23.00 -1.59
N ARG A 115 8.37 23.16 -2.67
CA ARG A 115 7.01 22.60 -2.74
C ARG A 115 7.02 21.08 -2.73
N LEU A 116 7.98 20.47 -3.45
CA LEU A 116 8.15 19.02 -3.46
C LEU A 116 8.55 18.52 -2.07
N LEU A 117 9.49 19.20 -1.41
CA LEU A 117 9.92 18.88 -0.04
C LEU A 117 8.76 18.96 0.95
N LEU A 118 7.92 19.98 0.86
CA LEU A 118 6.71 20.13 1.69
C LEU A 118 5.69 19.01 1.42
N GLN A 119 5.51 18.64 0.15
CA GLN A 119 4.62 17.55 -0.24
C GLN A 119 5.08 16.22 0.35
N ASP A 120 6.36 15.88 0.23
CA ASP A 120 6.93 14.68 0.80
C ASP A 120 6.89 14.71 2.34
N GLY A 121 7.08 15.89 2.94
CA GLY A 121 6.91 16.11 4.38
C GLY A 121 5.47 15.86 4.85
N ALA A 122 4.47 16.29 4.09
CA ALA A 122 3.06 16.03 4.39
C ALA A 122 2.74 14.52 4.29
N LEU A 123 3.27 13.83 3.26
CA LEU A 123 3.13 12.38 3.12
C LEU A 123 3.82 11.63 4.27
N LEU A 124 4.99 12.11 4.71
CA LEU A 124 5.69 11.57 5.88
C LEU A 124 4.86 11.74 7.15
N GLY A 125 4.27 12.92 7.36
CA GLY A 125 3.37 13.17 8.49
C GLY A 125 2.17 12.23 8.50
N ALA A 126 1.56 12.00 7.33
CA ALA A 126 0.47 11.05 7.18
C ALA A 126 0.91 9.60 7.49
N ALA A 127 2.07 9.18 6.99
CA ALA A 127 2.61 7.85 7.26
C ALA A 127 2.92 7.63 8.75
N ILE A 128 3.50 8.63 9.43
CA ILE A 128 3.74 8.59 10.88
C ILE A 128 2.42 8.53 11.65
N ALA A 129 1.42 9.31 11.26
CA ALA A 129 0.10 9.29 11.89
C ALA A 129 -0.57 7.92 11.79
N ILE A 130 -0.49 7.26 10.61
CA ILE A 130 -0.97 5.89 10.41
C ILE A 130 -0.18 4.92 11.29
N ALA A 131 1.15 5.02 11.33
CA ALA A 131 2.01 4.15 12.14
C ALA A 131 1.71 4.27 13.64
N ALA A 132 1.35 5.46 14.11
CA ALA A 132 0.99 5.72 15.50
C ALA A 132 -0.44 5.26 15.83
N ALA A 133 -1.38 5.39 14.90
CA ALA A 133 -2.79 5.03 15.09
C ALA A 133 -3.04 3.53 14.97
N ALA A 134 -2.30 2.84 14.08
CA ALA A 134 -2.46 1.41 13.86
C ALA A 134 -2.02 0.60 15.09
N SER A 135 -2.94 -0.14 15.69
CA SER A 135 -2.70 -0.93 16.90
C SER A 135 -1.91 -2.22 16.64
N GLU A 136 -2.01 -2.77 15.43
CA GLU A 136 -1.46 -4.07 15.07
C GLU A 136 -0.30 -3.93 14.06
N TRP A 137 0.80 -4.67 14.30
CA TRP A 137 1.91 -4.77 13.35
C TRP A 137 1.57 -5.63 12.13
N VAL A 138 0.76 -6.65 12.34
CA VAL A 138 0.22 -7.54 11.32
C VAL A 138 -1.25 -7.75 11.66
N ALA A 139 -2.15 -7.25 10.84
CA ALA A 139 -3.57 -7.53 11.00
C ALA A 139 -3.84 -8.97 10.52
N PRO A 140 -4.54 -9.81 11.30
CA PRO A 140 -4.87 -11.16 10.89
C PRO A 140 -5.89 -11.21 9.73
N GLU A 141 -6.62 -10.11 9.51
CA GLU A 141 -7.67 -10.02 8.50
C GLU A 141 -7.46 -8.79 7.59
N PRO A 142 -7.52 -8.95 6.26
CA PRO A 142 -7.48 -7.82 5.33
C PRO A 142 -8.73 -6.97 5.47
N TRP A 143 -8.56 -5.71 5.86
CA TRP A 143 -9.66 -4.79 6.17
C TRP A 143 -10.38 -4.20 4.95
N SER A 144 -9.79 -4.33 3.75
CA SER A 144 -10.28 -3.66 2.55
C SER A 144 -11.66 -4.14 2.06
N VAL A 145 -12.03 -5.38 2.32
CA VAL A 145 -13.32 -5.94 1.86
C VAL A 145 -14.27 -6.19 3.03
N PHE A 146 -13.77 -6.65 4.16
CA PHE A 146 -14.61 -7.08 5.27
C PHE A 146 -15.09 -5.93 6.19
N ARG A 147 -14.27 -4.89 6.42
CA ARG A 147 -14.68 -3.75 7.26
C ARG A 147 -15.58 -2.75 6.54
N LEU A 148 -15.39 -2.56 5.24
CA LEU A 148 -16.35 -1.77 4.44
C LEU A 148 -17.71 -2.46 4.38
N SER A 149 -17.77 -3.79 4.25
CA SER A 149 -19.03 -4.53 4.33
C SER A 149 -19.65 -4.46 5.74
N GLY A 150 -18.85 -4.48 6.80
CA GLY A 150 -19.30 -4.30 8.18
C GLY A 150 -19.85 -2.89 8.47
N LEU A 151 -19.28 -1.85 7.89
CA LEU A 151 -19.79 -0.48 8.00
C LEU A 151 -21.09 -0.29 7.21
N ILE A 152 -21.22 -0.95 6.06
CA ILE A 152 -22.45 -0.96 5.25
C ILE A 152 -23.54 -1.78 5.98
N GLN A 153 -23.18 -2.88 6.64
CA GLN A 153 -24.11 -3.71 7.41
C GLN A 153 -24.52 -3.12 8.76
N ALA A 154 -23.70 -2.28 9.39
CA ALA A 154 -24.08 -1.60 10.63
C ALA A 154 -25.22 -0.57 10.46
N GLY A 155 -25.52 -0.17 9.21
CA GLY A 155 -26.64 0.69 8.83
C GLY A 155 -27.88 -0.05 8.30
N SER A 156 -27.84 -1.39 8.16
CA SER A 156 -28.96 -2.17 7.65
C SER A 156 -29.48 -3.18 8.69
N PRO A 157 -30.82 -3.34 8.83
CA PRO A 157 -31.39 -4.29 9.80
C PRO A 157 -31.29 -5.77 9.37
N TRP A 158 -30.47 -6.09 8.35
CA TRP A 158 -30.41 -7.41 7.72
C TRP A 158 -29.10 -8.22 7.87
N PRO A 159 -28.34 -8.15 9.00
CA PRO A 159 -27.06 -8.87 9.09
C PRO A 159 -27.19 -10.39 9.33
N VAL A 160 -28.39 -10.91 9.61
CA VAL A 160 -28.56 -12.30 10.05
C VAL A 160 -28.98 -13.26 8.93
N LEU A 161 -29.55 -12.77 7.82
CA LEU A 161 -30.08 -13.64 6.78
C LEU A 161 -29.03 -14.07 5.72
N GLY A 162 -27.96 -13.30 5.51
CA GLY A 162 -26.93 -13.60 4.51
C GLY A 162 -26.00 -14.76 4.87
N CYS A 163 -25.65 -14.91 6.14
CA CYS A 163 -24.81 -16.04 6.57
C CYS A 163 -25.59 -17.35 6.71
N ALA A 164 -26.85 -17.29 7.10
CA ALA A 164 -27.71 -18.46 7.25
C ALA A 164 -28.04 -19.15 5.92
N THR A 165 -28.17 -18.38 4.83
CA THR A 165 -28.50 -18.93 3.51
C THR A 165 -27.32 -19.60 2.84
N VAL A 166 -26.08 -19.10 3.03
CA VAL A 166 -24.87 -19.71 2.45
C VAL A 166 -24.52 -21.02 3.17
N THR A 167 -24.64 -21.05 4.49
CA THR A 167 -24.38 -22.28 5.27
C THR A 167 -25.46 -23.32 5.07
N ALA A 168 -26.72 -22.95 4.89
CA ALA A 168 -27.81 -23.89 4.58
C ALA A 168 -27.68 -24.50 3.18
N SER A 169 -27.26 -23.71 2.19
CA SER A 169 -27.06 -24.19 0.81
C SER A 169 -25.87 -25.15 0.69
N THR A 170 -24.77 -24.89 1.39
CA THR A 170 -23.62 -25.81 1.39
C THR A 170 -23.89 -27.11 2.16
N ALA A 171 -24.63 -27.04 3.26
CA ALA A 171 -25.05 -28.24 4.01
C ALA A 171 -26.04 -29.10 3.20
N ALA A 172 -26.96 -28.50 2.46
CA ALA A 172 -27.91 -29.21 1.60
C ALA A 172 -27.20 -29.91 0.41
N LEU A 173 -26.18 -29.28 -0.17
CA LEU A 173 -25.40 -29.87 -1.27
C LEU A 173 -24.52 -31.04 -0.78
N LEU A 174 -23.91 -30.94 0.41
CA LEU A 174 -23.14 -32.03 1.03
C LEU A 174 -24.03 -33.19 1.43
N SER A 175 -25.23 -32.95 1.98
CA SER A 175 -26.20 -34.01 2.33
C SER A 175 -26.67 -34.78 1.09
N LYS A 176 -26.89 -34.09 -0.03
CA LYS A 176 -27.30 -34.72 -1.29
C LYS A 176 -26.20 -35.57 -1.92
N SER A 177 -24.92 -35.23 -1.70
CA SER A 177 -23.75 -36.00 -2.17
C SER A 177 -23.53 -37.30 -1.38
N ILE A 178 -23.91 -37.32 -0.10
CA ILE A 178 -23.72 -38.47 0.79
C ILE A 178 -24.85 -39.52 0.61
N HIS A 179 -26.08 -39.08 0.30
CA HIS A 179 -27.22 -40.00 0.13
C HIS A 179 -27.41 -40.56 -1.28
N GLY A 180 -26.61 -40.08 -2.28
CA GLY A 180 -26.67 -40.54 -3.68
C GLY A 180 -25.92 -41.84 -4.00
N LYS A 181 -25.17 -42.41 -3.06
CA LYS A 181 -24.48 -43.71 -3.27
C LYS A 181 -25.24 -44.88 -2.60
N ARG A 182 -26.32 -45.36 -3.25
CA ARG A 182 -26.86 -46.67 -2.96
C ARG A 182 -25.95 -47.74 -3.61
N PRO A 183 -25.53 -48.78 -2.89
CA PRO A 183 -24.82 -49.86 -3.51
C PRO A 183 -25.77 -50.65 -4.41
N LEU A 184 -25.33 -50.89 -5.64
CA LEU A 184 -25.98 -51.84 -6.55
C LEU A 184 -25.89 -53.24 -5.92
N GLY A 185 -27.05 -53.78 -5.61
CA GLY A 185 -27.18 -55.13 -5.07
C GLY A 185 -26.68 -56.16 -6.09
N VAL A 186 -25.85 -57.06 -5.62
CA VAL A 186 -25.47 -58.28 -6.29
C VAL A 186 -26.59 -59.29 -6.04
N GLY A 187 -27.22 -59.71 -7.08
CA GLY A 187 -28.08 -60.87 -7.16
C GLY A 187 -27.63 -61.76 -8.30
#